data_ff11f56037b2dca45a8edadd5ea6fe89
#
_entry.id   ff11f56037b2dca45a8edadd5ea6fe89
#
_cell.length_a   1.000
_cell.length_b   1.000
_cell.length_c   1.000
_cell.angle_alpha   90.00
_cell.angle_beta   90.00
_cell.angle_gamma   90.00
#
_symmetry.space_group_name_H-M   'P 1'
#
loop_
_entity.id
_entity.type
_entity.pdbx_description
1 polymer ?
#
loop_
_entity_poly.entity_id
_entity_poly.type
_entity_poly.pdbx_seq_one_letter_code
_entity_poly.pdbx_strand_id
1 'polypeptide(L)'
;MAKRKLFIVEDDPMFAEMLKDFLQSRPQWEVHYFPIGEDCVKMAYLDPDVAIIDYHLDGLKTDGINGIETMVKLKKTAPGCHCVFLSGQERYGVALQTISQGAENYIFKDENAFNEIGKILDGIPVD
;
A
#
# COMPACT_ATOMS: atom_id res chain seq x y z
N MET A 1 -3.69 -22.74 -7.96
CA MET A 1 -2.69 -21.68 -8.01
C MET A 1 -2.84 -20.77 -6.79
N ALA A 2 -1.74 -20.41 -6.20
CA ALA A 2 -1.77 -19.49 -5.07
C ALA A 2 -2.23 -18.11 -5.54
N LYS A 3 -3.06 -17.46 -4.73
CA LYS A 3 -3.46 -16.09 -5.00
C LYS A 3 -2.29 -15.15 -4.80
N ARG A 4 -2.26 -14.07 -5.54
CA ARG A 4 -1.33 -12.98 -5.28
C ARG A 4 -1.74 -12.26 -4.00
N LYS A 5 -0.77 -11.80 -3.25
CA LYS A 5 -1.01 -11.14 -1.96
C LYS A 5 -0.88 -9.64 -2.09
N LEU A 6 -1.89 -8.95 -1.63
CA LEU A 6 -1.95 -7.48 -1.59
C LEU A 6 -2.07 -7.05 -0.14
N PHE A 7 -1.11 -6.26 0.31
CA PHE A 7 -1.17 -5.63 1.63
C PHE A 7 -1.67 -4.21 1.48
N ILE A 8 -2.61 -3.83 2.35
CA ILE A 8 -3.12 -2.45 2.39
C ILE A 8 -2.90 -1.92 3.79
N VAL A 9 -2.14 -0.84 3.90
CA VAL A 9 -1.85 -0.17 5.16
C VAL A 9 -2.54 1.18 5.13
N GLU A 10 -3.67 1.29 5.81
CA GLU A 10 -4.54 2.46 5.76
C GLU A 10 -5.20 2.67 7.11
N ASP A 11 -4.97 3.82 7.73
CA ASP A 11 -5.54 4.13 9.04
C ASP A 11 -6.89 4.82 8.99
N ASP A 12 -7.35 5.26 7.82
CA ASP A 12 -8.68 5.84 7.64
C ASP A 12 -9.68 4.71 7.36
N PRO A 13 -10.58 4.41 8.31
CA PRO A 13 -11.51 3.29 8.15
C PRO A 13 -12.47 3.47 6.98
N MET A 14 -12.84 4.71 6.65
CA MET A 14 -13.73 4.96 5.53
C MET A 14 -13.06 4.62 4.21
N PHE A 15 -11.82 5.07 4.02
CA PHE A 15 -11.09 4.78 2.79
C PHE A 15 -10.78 3.28 2.67
N ALA A 16 -10.48 2.63 3.80
CA ALA A 16 -10.25 1.18 3.82
C ALA A 16 -11.49 0.41 3.37
N GLU A 17 -12.67 0.83 3.81
CA GLU A 17 -13.93 0.19 3.38
C GLU A 17 -14.18 0.41 1.89
N MET A 18 -13.87 1.59 1.36
CA MET A 18 -14.00 1.85 -0.07
C MET A 18 -13.06 0.97 -0.87
N LEU A 19 -11.84 0.75 -0.38
CA LEU A 19 -10.89 -0.15 -1.02
C LEU A 19 -11.40 -1.59 -1.01
N LYS A 20 -11.95 -2.05 0.11
CA LYS A 20 -12.54 -3.40 0.21
C LYS A 20 -13.62 -3.59 -0.84
N ASP A 21 -14.50 -2.61 -0.97
CA ASP A 21 -15.60 -2.66 -1.92
C ASP A 21 -15.07 -2.74 -3.36
N PHE A 22 -14.11 -1.87 -3.67
CA PHE A 22 -13.49 -1.86 -4.99
C PHE A 22 -12.81 -3.19 -5.33
N LEU A 23 -12.12 -3.79 -4.36
CA LEU A 23 -11.34 -5.00 -4.58
C LEU A 23 -12.18 -6.27 -4.66
N GLN A 24 -13.48 -6.20 -4.34
CA GLN A 24 -14.37 -7.35 -4.49
C GLN A 24 -14.46 -7.84 -5.94
N SER A 25 -14.23 -6.97 -6.90
CA SER A 25 -14.22 -7.34 -8.31
C SER A 25 -12.92 -8.00 -8.75
N ARG A 26 -11.95 -8.13 -7.84
CA ARG A 26 -10.64 -8.72 -8.14
C ARG A 26 -10.32 -9.88 -7.19
N PRO A 27 -11.10 -10.99 -7.26
CA PRO A 27 -10.93 -12.11 -6.31
C PRO A 27 -9.62 -12.86 -6.46
N GLN A 28 -8.85 -12.59 -7.52
CA GLN A 28 -7.52 -13.17 -7.70
C GLN A 28 -6.50 -12.65 -6.70
N TRP A 29 -6.82 -11.58 -5.99
CA TRP A 29 -5.95 -11.02 -4.96
C TRP A 29 -6.40 -11.48 -3.57
N GLU A 30 -5.46 -12.00 -2.77
CA GLU A 30 -5.65 -12.23 -1.35
C GLU A 30 -5.24 -10.94 -0.64
N VAL A 31 -6.20 -10.25 -0.02
CA VAL A 31 -6.00 -8.91 0.52
C VAL A 31 -5.92 -8.94 2.03
N HIS A 32 -4.90 -8.33 2.59
CA HIS A 32 -4.73 -8.16 4.04
C HIS A 32 -4.71 -6.68 4.36
N TYR A 33 -5.50 -6.28 5.35
CA TYR A 33 -5.67 -4.88 5.75
C TYR A 33 -5.01 -4.64 7.10
N PHE A 34 -4.20 -3.60 7.18
CA PHE A 34 -3.49 -3.23 8.41
C PHE A 34 -3.75 -1.76 8.72
N PRO A 35 -4.28 -1.42 9.91
CA PRO A 35 -4.49 -0.02 10.27
C PRO A 35 -3.21 0.69 10.69
N ILE A 36 -2.15 -0.06 11.02
CA ILE A 36 -0.86 0.53 11.41
C ILE A 36 0.28 -0.19 10.68
N GLY A 37 1.38 0.54 10.49
CA GLY A 37 2.53 0.01 9.76
C GLY A 37 3.22 -1.16 10.46
N GLU A 38 3.28 -1.14 11.78
CA GLU A 38 3.90 -2.22 12.56
C GLU A 38 3.26 -3.58 12.29
N ASP A 39 1.94 -3.62 12.20
CA ASP A 39 1.23 -4.88 11.93
C ASP A 39 1.55 -5.40 10.54
N CYS A 40 1.68 -4.51 9.57
CA CYS A 40 2.09 -4.88 8.21
C CYS A 40 3.49 -5.50 8.21
N VAL A 41 4.43 -4.88 8.92
CA VAL A 41 5.81 -5.37 8.98
C VAL A 41 5.88 -6.75 9.62
N LYS A 42 5.08 -7.00 10.64
CA LYS A 42 5.01 -8.32 11.31
C LYS A 42 4.58 -9.42 10.34
N MET A 43 3.77 -9.08 9.35
CA MET A 43 3.25 -10.04 8.38
C MET A 43 4.05 -10.10 7.09
N ALA A 44 5.18 -9.40 7.03
CA ALA A 44 6.02 -9.34 5.83
C ALA A 44 6.54 -10.71 5.39
N TYR A 45 6.60 -11.67 6.30
CA TYR A 45 7.03 -13.04 5.99
C TYR A 45 6.09 -13.74 4.99
N LEU A 46 4.87 -13.22 4.82
CA LEU A 46 3.94 -13.75 3.82
C LEU A 46 4.36 -13.41 2.39
N ASP A 47 5.35 -12.54 2.23
CA ASP A 47 5.93 -12.16 0.94
C ASP A 47 4.89 -11.56 -0.01
N PRO A 48 4.29 -10.41 0.35
CA PRO A 48 3.26 -9.80 -0.49
C PRO A 48 3.83 -9.36 -1.84
N ASP A 49 3.00 -9.46 -2.88
CA ASP A 49 3.37 -9.02 -4.22
C ASP A 49 3.28 -7.50 -4.36
N VAL A 50 2.27 -6.91 -3.72
CA VAL A 50 2.04 -5.46 -3.76
C VAL A 50 1.66 -4.99 -2.37
N ALA A 51 2.13 -3.80 -2.01
CA ALA A 51 1.70 -3.12 -0.79
C ALA A 51 1.25 -1.71 -1.15
N ILE A 52 0.01 -1.38 -0.79
CA ILE A 52 -0.53 -0.03 -0.92
C ILE A 52 -0.51 0.59 0.47
N ILE A 53 0.29 1.64 0.63
CA ILE A 53 0.61 2.20 1.94
C ILE A 53 0.18 3.66 1.99
N ASP A 54 -0.62 4.02 2.99
CA ASP A 54 -0.94 5.42 3.25
C ASP A 54 0.33 6.13 3.70
N TYR A 55 0.65 7.23 3.07
CA TYR A 55 1.82 8.02 3.44
C TYR A 55 1.71 8.56 4.87
N HIS A 56 0.50 8.88 5.30
CA HIS A 56 0.23 9.44 6.63
C HIS A 56 -0.35 8.40 7.57
N LEU A 57 0.51 7.61 8.23
CA LEU A 57 0.10 6.55 9.16
C LEU A 57 0.21 6.96 10.63
N ASP A 58 0.11 8.26 10.92
CA ASP A 58 0.32 8.79 12.26
C ASP A 58 -0.97 9.05 13.03
N GLY A 59 -2.12 8.60 12.53
CA GLY A 59 -3.42 9.02 13.05
C GLY A 59 -3.73 8.67 14.49
N LEU A 60 -3.28 7.52 14.99
CA LEU A 60 -3.64 7.05 16.33
C LEU A 60 -2.46 6.92 17.28
N LYS A 61 -1.24 6.92 16.78
CA LYS A 61 -0.03 6.77 17.62
C LYS A 61 1.04 7.73 17.15
N THR A 62 1.47 8.60 18.03
CA THR A 62 2.54 9.56 17.71
C THR A 62 3.91 8.89 17.63
N ASP A 63 4.06 7.70 18.21
CA ASP A 63 5.30 6.93 18.20
C ASP A 63 5.30 5.77 17.23
N GLY A 64 4.24 5.62 16.40
CA GLY A 64 4.16 4.58 15.40
C GLY A 64 5.02 4.90 14.17
N ILE A 65 5.31 3.87 13.38
CA ILE A 65 6.07 4.08 12.14
C ILE A 65 5.18 4.68 11.06
N ASN A 66 5.76 5.57 10.27
CA ASN A 66 5.05 6.21 9.17
C ASN A 66 5.09 5.34 7.90
N GLY A 67 4.51 5.86 6.81
CA GLY A 67 4.42 5.11 5.56
C GLY A 67 5.78 4.75 4.96
N ILE A 68 6.73 5.69 4.97
CA ILE A 68 8.06 5.43 4.42
C ILE A 68 8.79 4.37 5.25
N GLU A 69 8.75 4.50 6.57
CA GLU A 69 9.37 3.52 7.46
C GLU A 69 8.76 2.14 7.28
N THR A 70 7.43 2.08 7.10
CA THR A 70 6.72 0.83 6.83
C THR A 70 7.27 0.18 5.56
N MET A 71 7.38 0.95 4.47
CA MET A 71 7.90 0.43 3.21
C MET A 71 9.33 -0.08 3.37
N VAL A 72 10.20 0.70 3.99
CA VAL A 72 11.61 0.33 4.15
C VAL A 72 11.73 -0.98 4.92
N LYS A 73 10.99 -1.12 6.01
CA LYS A 73 11.02 -2.34 6.84
C LYS A 73 10.40 -3.53 6.12
N LEU A 74 9.30 -3.30 5.41
CA LEU A 74 8.62 -4.34 4.63
C LEU A 74 9.57 -4.90 3.56
N LYS A 75 10.26 -4.02 2.84
CA LYS A 75 11.14 -4.45 1.75
C LYS A 75 12.40 -5.16 2.24
N LYS A 76 12.77 -5.04 3.49
CA LYS A 76 13.87 -5.83 4.06
C LYS A 76 13.53 -7.31 4.08
N THR A 77 12.28 -7.66 4.36
CA THR A 77 11.82 -9.05 4.39
C THR A 77 11.24 -9.48 3.05
N ALA A 78 10.56 -8.57 2.35
CA ALA A 78 9.92 -8.86 1.06
C ALA A 78 10.47 -7.90 -0.01
N PRO A 79 11.72 -8.09 -0.47
CA PRO A 79 12.35 -7.14 -1.40
C PRO A 79 11.70 -7.09 -2.77
N GLY A 80 10.94 -8.11 -3.16
CA GLY A 80 10.23 -8.12 -4.43
C GLY A 80 8.87 -7.43 -4.40
N CYS A 81 8.45 -6.91 -3.24
CA CYS A 81 7.16 -6.27 -3.10
C CYS A 81 7.11 -4.94 -3.84
N HIS A 82 6.08 -4.76 -4.65
CA HIS A 82 5.84 -3.48 -5.35
C HIS A 82 5.09 -2.55 -4.40
N CYS A 83 5.73 -1.47 -3.96
CA CYS A 83 5.15 -0.55 -3.00
C CYS A 83 4.57 0.67 -3.70
N VAL A 84 3.32 0.99 -3.35
CA VAL A 84 2.56 2.10 -3.90
C VAL A 84 2.08 2.96 -2.72
N PHE A 85 2.30 4.26 -2.80
CA PHE A 85 1.81 5.16 -1.75
C PHE A 85 0.50 5.80 -2.13
N LEU A 86 -0.37 5.97 -1.11
CA LEU A 86 -1.59 6.76 -1.20
C LEU A 86 -1.43 7.99 -0.33
N SER A 87 -1.89 9.16 -0.79
CA SER A 87 -1.83 10.35 0.02
C SER A 87 -2.92 11.34 -0.37
N GLY A 88 -3.49 12.00 0.63
CA GLY A 88 -4.40 13.11 0.41
C GLY A 88 -3.69 14.43 0.13
N GLN A 89 -2.35 14.47 0.14
CA GLN A 89 -1.58 15.68 -0.08
C GLN A 89 -0.98 15.70 -1.48
N GLU A 90 -1.28 16.76 -2.22
CA GLU A 90 -0.74 16.96 -3.55
C GLU A 90 0.59 17.73 -3.48
N ARG A 91 1.67 17.03 -3.10
CA ARG A 91 2.99 17.61 -3.01
C ARG A 91 3.96 16.81 -3.87
N TYR A 92 4.36 17.39 -4.98
CA TYR A 92 5.28 16.73 -5.90
C TYR A 92 6.62 16.39 -5.25
N GLY A 93 7.11 17.25 -4.35
CA GLY A 93 8.35 16.97 -3.65
C GLY A 93 8.28 15.70 -2.81
N VAL A 94 7.14 15.48 -2.14
CA VAL A 94 6.93 14.25 -1.35
C VAL A 94 6.86 13.04 -2.27
N ALA A 95 6.17 13.14 -3.39
CA ALA A 95 6.08 12.04 -4.36
C ALA A 95 7.46 11.64 -4.86
N LEU A 96 8.29 12.61 -5.24
CA LEU A 96 9.65 12.34 -5.69
C LEU A 96 10.50 11.68 -4.60
N GLN A 97 10.34 12.13 -3.36
CA GLN A 97 11.07 11.56 -2.23
C GLN A 97 10.70 10.10 -2.02
N THR A 98 9.41 9.75 -2.07
CA THR A 98 8.97 8.38 -1.85
C THR A 98 9.45 7.46 -2.97
N ILE A 99 9.43 7.93 -4.20
CA ILE A 99 9.91 7.14 -5.34
C ILE A 99 11.43 6.93 -5.22
N SER A 100 12.18 7.94 -4.82
CA SER A 100 13.63 7.81 -4.65
C SER A 100 13.99 6.84 -3.53
N GLN A 101 13.09 6.58 -2.59
CA GLN A 101 13.32 5.63 -1.49
C GLN A 101 12.80 4.22 -1.78
N GLY A 102 12.30 3.96 -2.98
CA GLY A 102 11.94 2.63 -3.42
C GLY A 102 10.47 2.39 -3.72
N ALA A 103 9.62 3.40 -3.59
CA ALA A 103 8.22 3.28 -4.02
C ALA A 103 8.14 3.32 -5.54
N GLU A 104 7.28 2.49 -6.12
CA GLU A 104 7.11 2.45 -7.56
C GLU A 104 6.10 3.48 -8.05
N ASN A 105 5.11 3.80 -7.21
CA ASN A 105 4.06 4.73 -7.57
C ASN A 105 3.61 5.53 -6.36
N TYR A 106 3.05 6.70 -6.64
CA TYR A 106 2.47 7.59 -5.64
C TYR A 106 1.12 8.05 -6.18
N ILE A 107 0.04 7.69 -5.48
CA ILE A 107 -1.32 7.95 -5.92
C ILE A 107 -1.99 8.93 -4.97
N PHE A 108 -2.59 9.98 -5.52
CA PHE A 108 -3.37 10.92 -4.72
C PHE A 108 -4.76 10.34 -4.43
N LYS A 109 -5.27 10.57 -3.23
CA LYS A 109 -6.62 10.13 -2.82
C LYS A 109 -7.66 11.07 -3.42
N ASP A 110 -7.83 11.00 -4.72
CA ASP A 110 -8.84 11.77 -5.46
C ASP A 110 -9.82 10.82 -6.14
N GLU A 111 -10.70 11.38 -6.95
CA GLU A 111 -11.74 10.60 -7.64
C GLU A 111 -11.16 9.56 -8.60
N ASN A 112 -9.91 9.70 -9.00
CA ASN A 112 -9.26 8.80 -9.94
C ASN A 112 -8.39 7.73 -9.26
N ALA A 113 -8.32 7.74 -7.92
CA ALA A 113 -7.42 6.84 -7.19
C ALA A 113 -7.69 5.37 -7.47
N PHE A 114 -8.95 4.96 -7.48
CA PHE A 114 -9.29 3.56 -7.68
C PHE A 114 -8.97 3.09 -9.11
N ASN A 115 -9.16 3.97 -10.09
CA ASN A 115 -8.74 3.67 -11.47
C ASN A 115 -7.24 3.41 -11.55
N GLU A 116 -6.45 4.24 -10.89
CA GLU A 116 -4.99 4.09 -10.90
C GLU A 116 -4.57 2.82 -10.17
N ILE A 117 -5.19 2.52 -9.02
CA ILE A 117 -4.92 1.28 -8.30
C ILE A 117 -5.23 0.08 -9.19
N GLY A 118 -6.39 0.08 -9.85
CA GLY A 118 -6.78 -1.01 -10.74
C GLY A 118 -5.78 -1.23 -11.86
N LYS A 119 -5.31 -0.16 -12.47
CA LYS A 119 -4.31 -0.26 -13.54
C LYS A 119 -3.01 -0.87 -13.05
N ILE A 120 -2.57 -0.49 -11.84
CA ILE A 120 -1.35 -1.04 -11.26
C ILE A 120 -1.51 -2.53 -10.98
N LEU A 121 -2.61 -2.92 -10.34
CA LEU A 121 -2.85 -4.33 -10.00
C LEU A 121 -2.97 -5.21 -11.25
N ASP A 122 -3.67 -4.70 -12.27
CA ASP A 122 -3.85 -5.44 -13.51
C ASP A 122 -2.55 -5.52 -14.33
N GLY A 123 -1.62 -4.60 -14.10
CA GLY A 123 -0.35 -4.56 -14.81
C GLY A 123 0.79 -5.30 -14.15
N ILE A 124 0.62 -5.83 -12.93
CA ILE A 124 1.67 -6.58 -12.25
C ILE A 124 1.86 -7.92 -12.98
N PRO A 125 3.11 -8.25 -13.37
CA PRO A 125 3.34 -9.51 -14.10
C PRO A 125 2.92 -10.74 -13.33
N VAL A 126 2.39 -11.72 -14.05
CA VAL A 126 2.03 -13.02 -13.47
C VAL A 126 3.23 -13.95 -13.65
N ASP A 127 3.72 -14.46 -12.53
CA ASP A 127 4.80 -15.45 -12.55
C ASP A 127 4.27 -16.85 -12.86
#